data_14deb0ed5ef1336a9f1731b397e88346
#
_entry.id   14deb0ed5ef1336a9f1731b397e88346
#
_cell.length_a   1.000
_cell.length_b   1.000
_cell.length_c   1.000
_cell.angle_alpha   90.00
_cell.angle_beta   90.00
_cell.angle_gamma   90.00
#
_symmetry.space_group_name_H-M   'P 1'
#
loop_
_entity.id
_entity.type
_entity.pdbx_description
1 polymer ?
#
loop_
_entity_poly.entity_id
_entity_poly.type
_entity_poly.pdbx_seq_one_letter_code
_entity_poly.pdbx_strand_id
1 'polypeptide(L)'
;MRINKIISQLFYAKAQIIKQMDINKRFEIIINSVYNGNQSAFAKAIGVTPTVIANVVGARQGKPSFDVISKICANANISAEWLLTGNGDMLKSNKYEPIVEVKPIHHPRSVEKKEDTQVVYLYDFEATAGLKTLFDNKRNNIIDTIKIPKLPKCDGAIHIVGDSMYPLLKSGDIILYKEISPSIENIIYGEVYLLSYDIDGDDYVVVKYIRKSEKGEPFITLGSENPDYASRDIDFHRITAIAIVKASVRINCIV
;
A
#
# COMPACT_ATOMS: atom_id res chain seq x y z
N MET A 1 16.79 15.98 31.61
CA MET A 1 16.17 16.97 30.69
C MET A 1 17.18 17.86 29.93
N ARG A 2 18.29 18.32 30.53
CA ARG A 2 19.32 19.17 29.88
C ARG A 2 20.14 18.45 28.77
N ILE A 3 20.48 17.17 28.95
CA ILE A 3 21.31 16.40 28.00
C ILE A 3 20.58 16.23 26.63
N ASN A 4 19.31 15.91 26.63
CA ASN A 4 18.55 15.74 25.39
C ASN A 4 18.41 17.04 24.58
N LYS A 5 18.38 18.19 25.25
CA LYS A 5 18.35 19.51 24.60
C LYS A 5 19.68 19.86 23.93
N ILE A 6 20.80 19.50 24.57
CA ILE A 6 22.14 19.71 24.00
C ILE A 6 22.38 18.80 22.80
N ILE A 7 21.95 17.53 22.88
CA ILE A 7 22.06 16.57 21.79
C ILE A 7 21.22 17.05 20.58
N SER A 8 19.99 17.50 20.79
CA SER A 8 19.14 18.01 19.70
C SER A 8 19.71 19.27 19.04
N GLN A 9 20.32 20.19 19.83
CA GLN A 9 20.99 21.39 19.30
C GLN A 9 22.24 21.03 18.47
N LEU A 10 23.03 20.04 18.89
CA LEU A 10 24.18 19.56 18.14
C LEU A 10 23.78 18.90 16.82
N PHE A 11 22.71 18.10 16.83
CA PHE A 11 22.15 17.51 15.61
C PHE A 11 21.63 18.58 14.63
N TYR A 12 20.91 19.57 15.15
CA TYR A 12 20.42 20.69 14.34
C TYR A 12 21.55 21.52 13.74
N ALA A 13 22.57 21.85 14.52
CA ALA A 13 23.75 22.58 14.03
C ALA A 13 24.51 21.79 12.96
N LYS A 14 24.71 20.48 13.16
CA LYS A 14 25.35 19.58 12.18
C LYS A 14 24.55 19.51 10.87
N ALA A 15 23.22 19.43 10.93
CA ALA A 15 22.35 19.44 9.76
C ALA A 15 22.44 20.76 8.97
N GLN A 16 22.51 21.90 9.65
CA GLN A 16 22.66 23.22 9.02
C GLN A 16 24.03 23.36 8.31
N ILE A 17 25.10 22.83 8.91
CA ILE A 17 26.43 22.83 8.29
C ILE A 17 26.43 21.99 7.02
N ILE A 18 25.84 20.80 7.02
CA ILE A 18 25.76 19.92 5.86
C ILE A 18 24.95 20.56 4.72
N LYS A 19 23.89 21.29 5.06
CA LYS A 19 23.06 22.01 4.09
C LYS A 19 23.83 23.10 3.32
N GLN A 20 24.80 23.73 3.96
CA GLN A 20 25.64 24.79 3.35
C GLN A 20 26.87 24.23 2.62
N MET A 21 27.17 22.93 2.74
CA MET A 21 28.30 22.30 2.06
C MET A 21 28.06 22.14 0.57
N ASP A 22 29.14 22.27 -0.20
CA ASP A 22 29.14 21.95 -1.64
C ASP A 22 28.95 20.43 -1.86
N ILE A 23 28.45 20.07 -3.02
CA ILE A 23 28.22 18.68 -3.43
C ILE A 23 29.49 17.82 -3.31
N ASN A 24 30.65 18.39 -3.65
CA ASN A 24 31.96 17.70 -3.55
C ASN A 24 32.27 17.26 -2.11
N LYS A 25 31.95 18.10 -1.13
CA LYS A 25 32.10 17.77 0.29
C LYS A 25 31.14 16.67 0.74
N ARG A 26 29.93 16.63 0.17
CA ARG A 26 28.99 15.54 0.44
C ARG A 26 29.47 14.21 -0.14
N PHE A 27 30.14 14.20 -1.29
CA PHE A 27 30.85 13.03 -1.81
C PHE A 27 31.93 12.54 -0.85
N GLU A 28 32.76 13.43 -0.30
CA GLU A 28 33.75 13.07 0.72
C GLU A 28 33.10 12.43 1.97
N ILE A 29 31.97 12.98 2.43
CA ILE A 29 31.23 12.42 3.55
C ILE A 29 30.75 10.99 3.26
N ILE A 30 30.19 10.73 2.06
CA ILE A 30 29.77 9.39 1.67
C ILE A 30 30.95 8.42 1.69
N ILE A 31 32.06 8.80 1.06
CA ILE A 31 33.26 7.95 0.96
C ILE A 31 33.80 7.63 2.35
N ASN A 32 33.88 8.61 3.23
CA ASN A 32 34.40 8.43 4.58
C ASN A 32 33.45 7.62 5.47
N SER A 33 32.13 7.89 5.40
CA SER A 33 31.16 7.30 6.31
C SER A 33 30.71 5.89 5.88
N VAL A 34 30.61 5.62 4.58
CA VAL A 34 30.06 4.36 4.03
C VAL A 34 31.16 3.44 3.53
N TYR A 35 32.27 4.00 3.01
CA TYR A 35 33.34 3.24 2.39
C TYR A 35 34.69 3.38 3.11
N ASN A 36 34.70 3.88 4.37
CA ASN A 36 35.89 4.03 5.21
C ASN A 36 37.05 4.78 4.52
N GLY A 37 36.75 5.81 3.74
CA GLY A 37 37.72 6.59 2.96
C GLY A 37 38.20 5.94 1.66
N ASN A 38 37.73 4.74 1.32
CA ASN A 38 38.17 4.00 0.13
C ASN A 38 37.46 4.47 -1.14
N GLN A 39 38.06 5.41 -1.88
CA GLN A 39 37.53 5.94 -3.14
C GLN A 39 37.37 4.89 -4.25
N SER A 40 38.28 3.89 -4.30
CA SER A 40 38.23 2.83 -5.30
C SER A 40 37.06 1.86 -5.04
N ALA A 41 36.77 1.53 -3.77
CA ALA A 41 35.63 0.73 -3.40
C ALA A 41 34.31 1.45 -3.72
N PHE A 42 34.25 2.75 -3.42
CA PHE A 42 33.10 3.59 -3.77
C PHE A 42 32.87 3.64 -5.30
N ALA A 43 33.94 3.92 -6.09
CA ALA A 43 33.85 3.96 -7.55
C ALA A 43 33.32 2.63 -8.13
N LYS A 44 33.83 1.50 -7.63
CA LYS A 44 33.38 0.17 -8.02
C LYS A 44 31.91 -0.08 -7.68
N ALA A 45 31.48 0.34 -6.48
CA ALA A 45 30.11 0.16 -6.03
C ALA A 45 29.09 0.90 -6.91
N ILE A 46 29.44 2.11 -7.38
CA ILE A 46 28.55 2.90 -8.25
C ILE A 46 28.77 2.68 -9.76
N GLY A 47 29.72 1.81 -10.14
CA GLY A 47 29.98 1.47 -11.55
C GLY A 47 30.64 2.59 -12.33
N VAL A 48 31.63 3.30 -11.72
CA VAL A 48 32.47 4.30 -12.40
C VAL A 48 33.95 4.01 -12.16
N THR A 49 34.84 4.66 -12.95
CA THR A 49 36.27 4.53 -12.74
C THR A 49 36.74 5.34 -11.53
N PRO A 50 37.76 4.90 -10.77
CA PRO A 50 38.32 5.65 -9.64
C PRO A 50 38.77 7.07 -10.01
N THR A 51 39.23 7.29 -11.24
CA THR A 51 39.63 8.59 -11.74
C THR A 51 38.49 9.62 -11.75
N VAL A 52 37.26 9.17 -12.04
CA VAL A 52 36.05 10.02 -12.00
C VAL A 52 35.82 10.53 -10.58
N ILE A 53 35.92 9.65 -9.59
CA ILE A 53 35.76 10.02 -8.17
C ILE A 53 36.90 10.94 -7.71
N ALA A 54 38.15 10.63 -8.06
CA ALA A 54 39.30 11.47 -7.75
C ALA A 54 39.19 12.90 -8.33
N ASN A 55 38.57 13.07 -9.49
CA ASN A 55 38.29 14.38 -10.07
C ASN A 55 37.25 15.19 -9.28
N VAL A 56 36.30 14.52 -8.64
CA VAL A 56 35.23 15.16 -7.83
C VAL A 56 35.74 15.53 -6.44
N VAL A 57 36.39 14.60 -5.73
CA VAL A 57 36.83 14.81 -4.33
C VAL A 57 38.28 15.23 -4.19
N GLY A 58 39.08 15.19 -5.27
CA GLY A 58 40.49 15.58 -5.24
C GLY A 58 40.67 17.09 -5.40
N ALA A 59 41.94 17.50 -5.61
CA ALA A 59 42.35 18.92 -5.71
C ALA A 59 41.61 19.71 -6.82
N ARG A 60 41.10 19.03 -7.85
CA ARG A 60 40.36 19.68 -8.97
C ARG A 60 38.94 20.09 -8.58
N GLN A 61 38.33 19.44 -7.61
CA GLN A 61 36.94 19.67 -7.18
C GLN A 61 35.96 19.87 -8.35
N GLY A 62 36.09 19.00 -9.37
CA GLY A 62 35.23 19.03 -10.55
C GLY A 62 33.79 18.77 -10.20
N LYS A 63 32.83 19.43 -10.86
CA LYS A 63 31.41 19.18 -10.69
C LYS A 63 31.07 17.75 -11.15
N PRO A 64 30.39 16.92 -10.35
CA PRO A 64 29.95 15.60 -10.77
C PRO A 64 28.94 15.71 -11.91
N SER A 65 29.04 14.83 -12.91
CA SER A 65 28.05 14.76 -14.00
C SER A 65 26.74 14.16 -13.49
N PHE A 66 25.66 14.42 -14.21
CA PHE A 66 24.35 13.85 -13.92
C PHE A 66 24.38 12.30 -13.88
N ASP A 67 25.15 11.68 -14.78
CA ASP A 67 25.34 10.22 -14.82
C ASP A 67 25.94 9.67 -13.51
N VAL A 68 26.97 10.35 -12.98
CA VAL A 68 27.59 9.97 -11.70
C VAL A 68 26.61 10.10 -10.53
N ILE A 69 25.84 11.19 -10.49
CA ILE A 69 24.82 11.40 -9.45
C ILE A 69 23.75 10.32 -9.52
N SER A 70 23.25 10.01 -10.70
CA SER A 70 22.25 8.97 -10.93
C SER A 70 22.73 7.59 -10.48
N LYS A 71 23.99 7.23 -10.80
CA LYS A 71 24.60 5.96 -10.39
C LYS A 71 24.78 5.86 -8.88
N ILE A 72 25.12 6.96 -8.19
CA ILE A 72 25.19 6.98 -6.72
C ILE A 72 23.82 6.70 -6.13
N CYS A 73 22.79 7.41 -6.60
CA CYS A 73 21.43 7.25 -6.09
C CYS A 73 20.85 5.87 -6.40
N ALA A 74 21.25 5.23 -7.50
CA ALA A 74 20.79 3.89 -7.86
C ALA A 74 21.51 2.77 -7.07
N ASN A 75 22.83 2.88 -6.93
CA ASN A 75 23.66 1.73 -6.53
C ASN A 75 24.24 1.83 -5.11
N ALA A 76 24.30 3.03 -4.51
CA ALA A 76 24.95 3.26 -3.21
C ALA A 76 23.99 3.48 -2.05
N ASN A 77 22.67 3.25 -2.23
CA ASN A 77 21.64 3.49 -1.22
C ASN A 77 21.68 4.92 -0.61
N ILE A 78 22.10 5.91 -1.40
CA ILE A 78 22.19 7.32 -0.99
C ILE A 78 20.94 8.08 -1.43
N SER A 79 20.42 8.94 -0.54
CA SER A 79 19.30 9.85 -0.83
C SER A 79 19.72 10.91 -1.85
N ALA A 80 18.96 11.03 -2.95
CA ALA A 80 19.17 12.07 -3.96
C ALA A 80 18.97 13.47 -3.38
N GLU A 81 17.96 13.63 -2.52
CA GLU A 81 17.67 14.90 -1.85
C GLU A 81 18.85 15.33 -0.97
N TRP A 82 19.35 14.43 -0.12
CA TRP A 82 20.51 14.74 0.70
C TRP A 82 21.76 15.04 -0.14
N LEU A 83 22.03 14.28 -1.19
CA LEU A 83 23.19 14.48 -2.04
C LEU A 83 23.17 15.84 -2.74
N LEU A 84 21.99 16.27 -3.23
CA LEU A 84 21.85 17.51 -3.99
C LEU A 84 21.65 18.74 -3.12
N THR A 85 20.89 18.62 -2.03
CA THR A 85 20.47 19.77 -1.20
C THR A 85 21.06 19.78 0.20
N GLY A 86 21.53 18.63 0.70
CA GLY A 86 21.96 18.45 2.09
C GLY A 86 20.80 18.30 3.09
N ASN A 87 19.55 18.20 2.60
CA ASN A 87 18.39 17.99 3.46
C ASN A 87 18.08 16.50 3.66
N GLY A 88 17.54 16.16 4.82
CA GLY A 88 17.15 14.79 5.14
C GLY A 88 18.31 13.88 5.53
N ASP A 89 18.06 12.57 5.51
CA ASP A 89 19.06 11.55 5.85
C ASP A 89 19.91 11.17 4.63
N MET A 90 21.21 10.94 4.88
CA MET A 90 22.17 10.56 3.82
C MET A 90 21.81 9.22 3.16
N LEU A 91 21.42 8.23 3.96
CA LEU A 91 21.02 6.92 3.46
C LEU A 91 19.53 6.89 3.18
N LYS A 92 19.13 6.22 2.10
CA LYS A 92 17.71 5.92 1.87
C LYS A 92 17.22 5.09 3.04
N SER A 93 16.27 5.60 3.80
CA SER A 93 15.57 4.78 4.78
C SER A 93 14.75 3.75 4.00
N ASN A 94 14.84 2.46 4.38
CA ASN A 94 13.93 1.40 3.88
C ASN A 94 12.49 1.56 4.44
N LYS A 95 12.12 2.77 4.81
CA LYS A 95 10.73 3.12 4.97
C LYS A 95 10.19 3.33 3.56
N TYR A 96 9.27 2.50 3.15
CA TYR A 96 8.37 2.77 2.04
C TYR A 96 7.85 4.19 2.22
N GLU A 97 8.49 5.16 1.56
CA GLU A 97 7.89 6.48 1.46
C GLU A 97 6.74 6.36 0.46
N PRO A 98 5.56 6.79 0.84
CA PRO A 98 4.44 6.82 -0.09
C PRO A 98 4.84 7.71 -1.28
N ILE A 99 4.51 7.23 -2.46
CA ILE A 99 4.60 7.91 -3.76
C ILE A 99 4.29 9.40 -3.56
N VAL A 100 5.23 10.25 -4.00
CA VAL A 100 5.09 11.72 -3.95
C VAL A 100 3.74 12.11 -4.56
N GLU A 101 2.83 12.53 -3.71
CA GLU A 101 1.58 13.17 -4.12
C GLU A 101 1.93 14.44 -4.90
N VAL A 102 1.69 14.45 -6.20
CA VAL A 102 1.71 15.67 -7.00
C VAL A 102 0.56 16.54 -6.49
N LYS A 103 0.86 17.46 -5.58
CA LYS A 103 -0.14 18.42 -5.10
C LYS A 103 -0.45 19.37 -6.25
N PRO A 104 -1.69 19.43 -6.74
CA PRO A 104 -2.09 20.54 -7.59
C PRO A 104 -1.94 21.85 -6.80
N ILE A 105 -1.37 22.88 -7.44
CA ILE A 105 -1.20 24.20 -6.86
C ILE A 105 -2.60 24.83 -6.74
N HIS A 106 -3.30 24.52 -5.66
CA HIS A 106 -4.50 25.26 -5.25
C HIS A 106 -4.19 26.00 -3.95
N HIS A 107 -4.40 27.31 -3.95
CA HIS A 107 -4.29 28.14 -2.75
C HIS A 107 -5.25 27.61 -1.67
N PRO A 108 -4.77 27.21 -0.48
CA PRO A 108 -5.65 26.69 0.54
C PRO A 108 -6.38 27.85 1.24
N ARG A 109 -7.68 27.96 1.00
CA ARG A 109 -8.59 28.69 1.89
C ARG A 109 -9.37 27.68 2.75
N SER A 110 -8.68 26.80 3.44
CA SER A 110 -9.21 26.07 4.60
C SER A 110 -8.12 25.17 5.17
N VAL A 111 -8.02 25.14 6.47
CA VAL A 111 -7.21 24.17 7.23
C VAL A 111 -7.89 22.81 7.04
N GLU A 112 -7.48 22.04 6.01
CA GLU A 112 -7.94 20.66 5.87
C GLU A 112 -7.33 19.85 7.01
N LYS A 113 -8.19 19.35 7.90
CA LYS A 113 -7.86 18.24 8.77
C LYS A 113 -7.32 17.13 7.88
N LYS A 114 -6.09 16.66 8.14
CA LYS A 114 -5.53 15.45 7.56
C LYS A 114 -6.47 14.30 7.94
N GLU A 115 -7.42 13.97 7.09
CA GLU A 115 -8.21 12.74 7.25
C GLU A 115 -7.23 11.59 7.00
N ASP A 116 -7.04 10.72 7.98
CA ASP A 116 -6.25 9.50 7.85
C ASP A 116 -6.92 8.63 6.78
N THR A 117 -6.37 8.68 5.56
CA THR A 117 -6.88 7.87 4.44
C THR A 117 -6.48 6.43 4.68
N GLN A 118 -7.45 5.57 4.90
CA GLN A 118 -7.24 4.14 5.09
C GLN A 118 -6.57 3.52 3.85
N VAL A 119 -5.57 2.66 4.09
CA VAL A 119 -4.99 1.77 3.07
C VAL A 119 -5.70 0.43 3.17
N VAL A 120 -6.33 -0.04 2.10
CA VAL A 120 -6.96 -1.35 2.01
C VAL A 120 -6.13 -2.23 1.09
N TYR A 121 -5.77 -3.43 1.55
CA TYR A 121 -5.02 -4.39 0.74
C TYR A 121 -5.93 -5.12 -0.23
N LEU A 122 -5.51 -5.22 -1.49
CA LEU A 122 -6.13 -6.04 -2.51
C LEU A 122 -5.46 -7.41 -2.52
N TYR A 123 -6.26 -8.45 -2.37
CA TYR A 123 -5.79 -9.83 -2.30
C TYR A 123 -6.07 -10.59 -3.59
N ASP A 124 -5.13 -11.48 -3.94
CA ASP A 124 -5.35 -12.51 -4.95
C ASP A 124 -6.19 -13.65 -4.34
N PHE A 125 -7.48 -13.63 -4.62
CA PHE A 125 -8.38 -14.65 -4.10
C PHE A 125 -8.19 -16.01 -4.81
N GLU A 126 -7.83 -16.02 -6.09
CA GLU A 126 -7.61 -17.27 -6.85
C GLU A 126 -6.43 -18.08 -6.32
N ALA A 127 -5.44 -17.41 -5.73
CA ALA A 127 -4.29 -18.06 -5.08
C ALA A 127 -4.59 -18.58 -3.66
N THR A 128 -5.82 -18.41 -3.15
CA THR A 128 -6.17 -18.82 -1.78
C THR A 128 -7.03 -20.08 -1.77
N ALA A 129 -6.85 -20.90 -0.72
CA ALA A 129 -7.66 -22.11 -0.51
C ALA A 129 -9.00 -21.76 0.20
N GLY A 130 -9.75 -20.77 -0.34
CA GLY A 130 -11.06 -20.37 0.16
C GLY A 130 -11.04 -19.08 1.01
N LEU A 131 -12.25 -18.53 1.26
CA LEU A 131 -12.45 -17.23 1.91
C LEU A 131 -12.00 -17.23 3.38
N LYS A 132 -12.23 -18.32 4.10
CA LYS A 132 -11.79 -18.48 5.49
C LYS A 132 -10.27 -18.41 5.61
N THR A 133 -9.55 -19.11 4.71
CA THR A 133 -8.09 -19.09 4.68
C THR A 133 -7.56 -17.69 4.37
N LEU A 134 -8.22 -16.95 3.47
CA LEU A 134 -7.87 -15.56 3.19
C LEU A 134 -7.99 -14.68 4.43
N PHE A 135 -9.09 -14.82 5.20
CA PHE A 135 -9.31 -14.01 6.40
C PHE A 135 -8.32 -14.35 7.52
N ASP A 136 -7.95 -15.62 7.66
CA ASP A 136 -7.01 -16.10 8.68
C ASP A 136 -5.55 -15.70 8.34
N ASN A 137 -5.19 -15.63 7.05
CA ASN A 137 -3.81 -15.45 6.57
C ASN A 137 -3.62 -14.18 5.72
N LYS A 138 -3.99 -13.01 6.22
CA LYS A 138 -3.96 -11.72 5.52
C LYS A 138 -2.60 -11.26 5.00
N ARG A 139 -1.48 -11.86 5.42
CA ARG A 139 -0.14 -11.43 5.00
C ARG A 139 0.30 -12.04 3.66
N ASN A 140 -0.33 -13.11 3.26
CA ASN A 140 -0.02 -13.81 2.02
C ASN A 140 -1.00 -13.33 0.93
N ASN A 141 -0.55 -13.31 -0.31
CA ASN A 141 -1.37 -13.01 -1.49
C ASN A 141 -1.85 -11.55 -1.63
N ILE A 142 -1.13 -10.58 -1.06
CA ILE A 142 -1.36 -9.15 -1.36
C ILE A 142 -0.79 -8.85 -2.73
N ILE A 143 -1.64 -8.35 -3.65
CA ILE A 143 -1.24 -7.96 -5.01
C ILE A 143 -1.14 -6.45 -5.19
N ASP A 144 -1.93 -5.67 -4.42
CA ASP A 144 -1.93 -4.20 -4.52
C ASP A 144 -2.54 -3.56 -3.26
N THR A 145 -2.60 -2.23 -3.26
CA THR A 145 -3.23 -1.42 -2.21
C THR A 145 -4.18 -0.39 -2.80
N ILE A 146 -5.31 -0.17 -2.12
CA ILE A 146 -6.34 0.79 -2.53
C ILE A 146 -6.43 1.90 -1.49
N LYS A 147 -6.38 3.16 -1.97
CA LYS A 147 -6.56 4.36 -1.15
C LYS A 147 -7.65 5.22 -1.75
N ILE A 148 -8.78 5.31 -1.09
CA ILE A 148 -9.89 6.16 -1.51
C ILE A 148 -10.23 7.09 -0.34
N PRO A 149 -10.26 8.42 -0.56
CA PRO A 149 -10.68 9.38 0.47
C PRO A 149 -12.10 9.07 0.96
N LYS A 150 -12.32 9.17 2.28
CA LYS A 150 -13.64 8.95 2.92
C LYS A 150 -14.20 7.54 2.76
N LEU A 151 -13.34 6.56 2.42
CA LEU A 151 -13.74 5.17 2.36
C LEU A 151 -14.18 4.70 3.76
N PRO A 152 -15.32 4.00 3.90
CA PRO A 152 -15.69 3.33 5.15
C PRO A 152 -14.60 2.34 5.57
N LYS A 153 -14.51 2.04 6.87
CA LYS A 153 -13.53 1.07 7.36
C LYS A 153 -13.72 -0.29 6.69
N CYS A 154 -12.69 -0.76 5.99
CA CYS A 154 -12.62 -2.04 5.29
C CYS A 154 -11.42 -2.85 5.80
N ASP A 155 -11.53 -4.17 5.76
CA ASP A 155 -10.48 -5.10 6.19
C ASP A 155 -9.70 -5.68 5.01
N GLY A 156 -10.27 -5.61 3.79
CA GLY A 156 -9.62 -6.06 2.57
C GLY A 156 -10.43 -5.77 1.32
N ALA A 157 -9.84 -6.11 0.18
CA ALA A 157 -10.46 -6.03 -1.13
C ALA A 157 -10.10 -7.26 -1.97
N ILE A 158 -10.99 -7.67 -2.87
CA ILE A 158 -10.78 -8.75 -3.84
C ILE A 158 -11.44 -8.39 -5.18
N HIS A 159 -10.93 -8.96 -6.26
CA HIS A 159 -11.65 -8.99 -7.53
C HIS A 159 -12.81 -9.98 -7.45
N ILE A 160 -13.94 -9.64 -8.07
CA ILE A 160 -15.07 -10.55 -8.21
C ILE A 160 -15.08 -11.20 -9.57
N VAL A 161 -15.60 -12.43 -9.61
CA VAL A 161 -15.81 -13.20 -10.83
C VAL A 161 -17.28 -13.59 -10.90
N GLY A 162 -17.86 -13.57 -12.11
CA GLY A 162 -19.25 -13.93 -12.36
C GLY A 162 -20.21 -12.74 -12.42
N ASP A 163 -21.40 -13.00 -12.94
CA ASP A 163 -22.40 -11.99 -13.32
C ASP A 163 -23.67 -12.00 -12.47
N SER A 164 -23.67 -12.75 -11.37
CA SER A 164 -24.86 -12.89 -10.53
C SER A 164 -25.32 -11.58 -9.86
N MET A 165 -24.42 -10.61 -9.75
CA MET A 165 -24.70 -9.28 -9.21
C MET A 165 -24.71 -8.17 -10.28
N TYR A 166 -24.74 -8.55 -11.56
CA TYR A 166 -24.92 -7.60 -12.66
C TYR A 166 -26.33 -6.97 -12.63
N PRO A 167 -26.52 -5.67 -12.89
CA PRO A 167 -25.51 -4.67 -13.31
C PRO A 167 -24.78 -3.97 -12.15
N LEU A 168 -25.15 -4.24 -10.90
CA LEU A 168 -24.56 -3.60 -9.73
C LEU A 168 -23.05 -3.86 -9.67
N LEU A 169 -22.66 -5.13 -9.76
CA LEU A 169 -21.27 -5.57 -9.81
C LEU A 169 -21.05 -6.41 -11.06
N LYS A 170 -19.92 -6.17 -11.76
CA LYS A 170 -19.51 -6.93 -12.96
C LYS A 170 -18.29 -7.77 -12.65
N SER A 171 -18.12 -8.85 -13.37
CA SER A 171 -16.87 -9.63 -13.34
C SER A 171 -15.67 -8.71 -13.63
N GLY A 172 -14.64 -8.77 -12.78
CA GLY A 172 -13.47 -7.89 -12.80
C GLY A 172 -13.58 -6.63 -11.91
N ASP A 173 -14.76 -6.27 -11.41
CA ASP A 173 -14.87 -5.22 -10.39
C ASP A 173 -14.15 -5.64 -9.11
N ILE A 174 -13.68 -4.64 -8.35
CA ILE A 174 -13.09 -4.84 -7.03
C ILE A 174 -14.14 -4.53 -5.97
N ILE A 175 -14.38 -5.43 -5.03
CA ILE A 175 -15.16 -5.15 -3.83
C ILE A 175 -14.26 -4.93 -2.63
N LEU A 176 -14.63 -3.94 -1.80
CA LEU A 176 -13.97 -3.67 -0.52
C LEU A 176 -14.93 -4.12 0.58
N TYR A 177 -14.44 -4.94 1.49
CA TYR A 177 -15.26 -5.63 2.47
C TYR A 177 -14.78 -5.39 3.90
N LYS A 178 -15.70 -5.58 4.83
CA LYS A 178 -15.44 -5.64 6.27
C LYS A 178 -15.88 -6.99 6.78
N GLU A 179 -14.96 -7.72 7.40
CA GLU A 179 -15.23 -9.02 8.02
C GLU A 179 -16.16 -8.87 9.22
N ILE A 180 -17.05 -9.81 9.36
CA ILE A 180 -17.93 -9.93 10.52
C ILE A 180 -17.90 -11.37 11.04
N SER A 181 -18.16 -11.53 12.33
CA SER A 181 -18.33 -12.87 12.89
C SER A 181 -19.58 -13.52 12.31
N PRO A 182 -19.52 -14.80 11.90
CA PRO A 182 -20.66 -15.52 11.36
C PRO A 182 -21.70 -15.83 12.46
N SER A 183 -22.52 -14.81 12.74
CA SER A 183 -23.68 -14.89 13.63
C SER A 183 -24.86 -14.23 12.93
N ILE A 184 -26.03 -14.85 13.02
CA ILE A 184 -27.26 -14.35 12.40
C ILE A 184 -27.65 -12.97 12.95
N GLU A 185 -27.30 -12.68 14.20
CA GLU A 185 -27.52 -11.38 14.84
C GLU A 185 -26.72 -10.24 14.22
N ASN A 186 -25.59 -10.56 13.54
CA ASN A 186 -24.74 -9.59 12.89
C ASN A 186 -25.19 -9.29 11.44
N ILE A 187 -26.26 -9.94 10.98
CA ILE A 187 -26.74 -9.78 9.60
C ILE A 187 -27.70 -8.60 9.50
N ILE A 188 -27.35 -7.67 8.61
CA ILE A 188 -28.24 -6.61 8.17
C ILE A 188 -28.90 -7.11 6.89
N TYR A 189 -30.17 -7.48 6.97
CA TYR A 189 -30.88 -7.99 5.82
C TYR A 189 -31.06 -6.92 4.73
N GLY A 190 -30.89 -7.33 3.49
CA GLY A 190 -30.94 -6.44 2.32
C GLY A 190 -29.58 -5.89 1.88
N GLU A 191 -28.53 -6.09 2.64
CA GLU A 191 -27.17 -5.70 2.30
C GLU A 191 -26.46 -6.77 1.48
N VAL A 192 -25.37 -6.38 0.79
CA VAL A 192 -24.52 -7.25 -0.02
C VAL A 192 -23.40 -7.82 0.82
N TYR A 193 -23.22 -9.12 0.74
CA TYR A 193 -22.20 -9.86 1.47
C TYR A 193 -21.31 -10.68 0.54
N LEU A 194 -20.01 -10.71 0.87
CA LEU A 194 -19.06 -11.71 0.43
C LEU A 194 -19.10 -12.83 1.46
N LEU A 195 -19.43 -14.04 1.06
CA LEU A 195 -19.52 -15.17 2.00
C LEU A 195 -19.09 -16.48 1.36
N SER A 196 -18.61 -17.39 2.19
CA SER A 196 -18.42 -18.78 1.82
C SER A 196 -19.32 -19.68 2.66
N TYR A 197 -19.79 -20.76 2.04
CA TYR A 197 -20.63 -21.76 2.70
C TYR A 197 -20.34 -23.16 2.17
N ASP A 198 -20.42 -24.12 3.06
CA ASP A 198 -20.17 -25.53 2.76
C ASP A 198 -21.43 -26.24 2.24
N ILE A 199 -21.27 -27.02 1.15
CA ILE A 199 -22.25 -28.00 0.69
C ILE A 199 -21.52 -29.30 0.46
N ASP A 200 -21.78 -30.29 1.31
CA ASP A 200 -21.27 -31.65 1.20
C ASP A 200 -19.73 -31.72 1.14
N GLY A 201 -19.04 -30.77 1.81
CA GLY A 201 -17.59 -30.68 1.85
C GLY A 201 -16.97 -29.75 0.81
N ASP A 202 -17.78 -29.19 -0.09
CA ASP A 202 -17.32 -28.20 -1.07
C ASP A 202 -17.60 -26.78 -0.56
N ASP A 203 -16.59 -25.90 -0.58
CA ASP A 203 -16.70 -24.50 -0.14
C ASP A 203 -17.05 -23.58 -1.32
N TYR A 204 -18.26 -23.01 -1.30
CA TYR A 204 -18.75 -22.10 -2.32
C TYR A 204 -18.58 -20.66 -1.88
N VAL A 205 -17.88 -19.85 -2.66
CA VAL A 205 -17.69 -18.42 -2.39
C VAL A 205 -18.54 -17.60 -3.33
N VAL A 206 -19.36 -16.71 -2.75
CA VAL A 206 -20.32 -15.90 -3.52
C VAL A 206 -20.41 -14.48 -2.98
N VAL A 207 -20.83 -13.57 -3.85
CA VAL A 207 -21.30 -12.22 -3.48
C VAL A 207 -22.80 -12.17 -3.71
N LYS A 208 -23.60 -11.95 -2.66
CA LYS A 208 -25.07 -11.99 -2.71
C LYS A 208 -25.68 -11.00 -1.71
N TYR A 209 -26.93 -10.66 -1.97
CA TYR A 209 -27.78 -10.10 -0.91
C TYR A 209 -28.14 -11.19 0.09
N ILE A 210 -28.15 -10.83 1.38
CA ILE A 210 -28.77 -11.70 2.41
C ILE A 210 -30.15 -11.11 2.74
N ARG A 211 -31.18 -11.93 2.58
CA ARG A 211 -32.57 -11.61 2.90
C ARG A 211 -33.13 -12.58 3.92
N LYS A 212 -34.21 -12.19 4.59
CA LYS A 212 -34.94 -13.12 5.46
C LYS A 212 -35.56 -14.25 4.64
N SER A 213 -35.40 -15.49 5.10
CA SER A 213 -36.05 -16.63 4.50
C SER A 213 -37.49 -16.78 5.01
N GLU A 214 -38.40 -17.18 4.16
CA GLU A 214 -39.77 -17.55 4.54
C GLU A 214 -39.80 -18.78 5.42
N LYS A 215 -38.72 -19.59 5.44
CA LYS A 215 -38.59 -20.76 6.30
C LYS A 215 -38.30 -20.39 7.76
N GLY A 216 -38.01 -19.11 8.06
CA GLY A 216 -37.58 -18.65 9.38
C GLY A 216 -36.15 -19.07 9.71
N GLU A 217 -35.68 -18.68 10.92
CA GLU A 217 -34.37 -19.06 11.42
C GLU A 217 -34.23 -20.58 11.64
N PRO A 218 -33.06 -21.15 11.32
CA PRO A 218 -31.80 -20.51 10.98
C PRO A 218 -31.58 -20.24 9.46
N PHE A 219 -32.63 -20.30 8.64
CA PHE A 219 -32.48 -20.12 7.19
C PHE A 219 -32.40 -18.66 6.79
N ILE A 220 -31.55 -18.38 5.79
CA ILE A 220 -31.44 -17.10 5.11
C ILE A 220 -31.62 -17.32 3.61
N THR A 221 -32.07 -16.29 2.88
CA THR A 221 -32.18 -16.31 1.43
C THR A 221 -31.01 -15.54 0.83
N LEU A 222 -30.22 -16.21 -0.01
CA LEU A 222 -29.20 -15.60 -0.85
C LEU A 222 -29.85 -15.11 -2.15
N GLY A 223 -29.88 -13.79 -2.34
CA GLY A 223 -30.48 -13.14 -3.52
C GLY A 223 -29.41 -12.60 -4.45
N SER A 224 -29.71 -12.63 -5.74
CA SER A 224 -28.90 -12.02 -6.81
C SER A 224 -29.48 -10.67 -7.22
N GLU A 225 -28.66 -9.77 -7.76
CA GLU A 225 -29.15 -8.59 -8.48
C GLU A 225 -29.59 -8.96 -9.91
N ASN A 226 -28.86 -9.86 -10.55
CA ASN A 226 -29.18 -10.38 -11.86
C ASN A 226 -30.39 -11.33 -11.79
N PRO A 227 -31.50 -11.02 -12.48
CA PRO A 227 -32.72 -11.83 -12.43
C PRO A 227 -32.58 -13.25 -13.02
N ASP A 228 -31.55 -13.47 -13.85
CA ASP A 228 -31.27 -14.81 -14.42
C ASP A 228 -30.78 -15.81 -13.36
N TYR A 229 -30.42 -15.32 -12.17
CA TYR A 229 -29.96 -16.13 -11.05
C TYR A 229 -31.03 -16.25 -9.96
N ALA A 230 -31.58 -17.43 -9.82
CA ALA A 230 -32.59 -17.70 -8.79
C ALA A 230 -32.04 -17.51 -7.36
N SER A 231 -32.88 -16.99 -6.49
CA SER A 231 -32.57 -16.94 -5.04
C SER A 231 -32.58 -18.34 -4.44
N ARG A 232 -31.74 -18.55 -3.42
CA ARG A 232 -31.58 -19.84 -2.73
C ARG A 232 -31.61 -19.66 -1.22
N ASP A 233 -32.40 -20.50 -0.54
CA ASP A 233 -32.35 -20.62 0.91
C ASP A 233 -31.20 -21.53 1.33
N ILE A 234 -30.42 -21.08 2.30
CA ILE A 234 -29.38 -21.88 2.95
C ILE A 234 -29.54 -21.83 4.46
N ASP A 235 -29.12 -22.88 5.15
CA ASP A 235 -28.95 -22.85 6.58
C ASP A 235 -27.73 -21.99 6.94
N PHE A 236 -27.92 -21.01 7.82
CA PHE A 236 -26.89 -20.08 8.24
C PHE A 236 -25.66 -20.78 8.86
N HIS A 237 -25.85 -21.93 9.49
CA HIS A 237 -24.76 -22.71 10.10
C HIS A 237 -23.76 -23.27 9.06
N ARG A 238 -24.15 -23.31 7.80
CA ARG A 238 -23.23 -23.70 6.70
C ARG A 238 -22.27 -22.61 6.31
N ILE A 239 -22.43 -21.37 6.77
CA ILE A 239 -21.54 -20.26 6.46
C ILE A 239 -20.22 -20.45 7.19
N THR A 240 -19.14 -20.55 6.43
CA THR A 240 -17.77 -20.75 6.94
C THR A 240 -17.03 -19.44 7.14
N ALA A 241 -17.28 -18.43 6.31
CA ALA A 241 -16.75 -17.08 6.44
C ALA A 241 -17.72 -16.06 5.83
N ILE A 242 -17.75 -14.84 6.39
CA ILE A 242 -18.67 -13.79 5.93
C ILE A 242 -18.07 -12.39 6.13
N ALA A 243 -18.32 -11.51 5.17
CA ALA A 243 -17.95 -10.11 5.23
C ALA A 243 -19.03 -9.26 4.55
N ILE A 244 -19.32 -8.08 5.08
CA ILE A 244 -20.21 -7.12 4.46
C ILE A 244 -19.44 -6.31 3.40
N VAL A 245 -19.99 -6.16 2.21
CA VAL A 245 -19.42 -5.31 1.16
C VAL A 245 -19.69 -3.84 1.50
N LYS A 246 -18.63 -3.05 1.58
CA LYS A 246 -18.71 -1.62 1.98
C LYS A 246 -18.60 -0.67 0.81
N ALA A 247 -17.90 -1.09 -0.25
CA ALA A 247 -17.70 -0.29 -1.46
C ALA A 247 -17.33 -1.21 -2.64
N SER A 248 -17.46 -0.70 -3.86
CA SER A 248 -16.93 -1.33 -5.05
C SER A 248 -16.16 -0.32 -5.90
N VAL A 249 -15.19 -0.81 -6.65
CA VAL A 249 -14.40 -0.03 -7.62
C VAL A 249 -14.51 -0.70 -8.98
N ARG A 250 -14.91 0.09 -9.98
CA ARG A 250 -14.95 -0.34 -11.37
C ARG A 250 -13.96 0.48 -12.17
N ILE A 251 -13.09 -0.18 -12.92
CA ILE A 251 -12.15 0.45 -13.82
C ILE A 251 -12.69 0.32 -15.23
N ASN A 252 -13.08 1.43 -15.84
CA ASN A 252 -13.51 1.46 -17.23
C ASN A 252 -12.36 2.03 -18.07
N CYS A 253 -11.67 1.18 -18.84
CA CYS A 253 -10.69 1.63 -19.81
C CYS A 253 -11.44 2.16 -21.04
N ILE A 254 -11.28 3.45 -21.34
CA ILE A 254 -11.75 4.08 -22.57
C ILE A 254 -10.55 4.11 -23.51
N VAL A 255 -10.62 3.35 -24.61
CA VAL A 255 -9.60 3.30 -25.68
C VAL A 255 -9.96 4.32 -26.74
#